data_804e0fb50f014f668ab7b0ffa023996c
#
_entry.id   804e0fb50f014f668ab7b0ffa023996c
#
_cell.length_a   1.000
_cell.length_b   1.000
_cell.length_c   1.000
_cell.angle_alpha   90.00
_cell.angle_beta   90.00
_cell.angle_gamma   90.00
#
_symmetry.space_group_name_H-M   'P 1'
#
loop_
_entity.id
_entity.type
_entity.pdbx_description
1 polymer ?
#
loop_
_entity_poly.entity_id
_entity_poly.type
_entity_poly.pdbx_seq_one_letter_code
_entity_poly.pdbx_strand_id
1 'polypeptide(L)'
;MNDVNGDSIAQGNADIAVHVGTLHYTCKDVIRFFEGDMKPGDVYAINDPYAGGTHFPDVRLIRPIFVDDAPIAFAQSNGHWSDVGGSVPGSFDVAAKEMFREGIRITPVRLWDGGTFRRDVAHLIAANTRDPASIIGDMQSQAEATRVAEREILRLVGNTASRP
;
A
#
# COMPACT_ATOMS: atom_id res chain seq x y z
N MET A 1 8.40 3.09 5.67
CA MET A 1 7.93 3.21 7.07
C MET A 1 7.51 4.65 7.34
N ASN A 2 6.37 4.81 7.96
CA ASN A 2 5.80 6.12 8.31
C ASN A 2 5.43 6.13 9.80
N ASP A 3 5.45 7.32 10.39
CA ASP A 3 4.96 7.53 11.75
C ASP A 3 3.42 7.52 11.83
N VAL A 4 2.87 7.81 13.01
CA VAL A 4 1.42 7.84 13.26
C VAL A 4 0.68 8.91 12.46
N ASN A 5 1.37 9.95 12.00
CA ASN A 5 0.81 11.03 11.18
C ASN A 5 0.96 10.75 9.67
N GLY A 6 1.58 9.64 9.31
CA GLY A 6 1.89 9.28 7.93
C GLY A 6 3.17 9.91 7.38
N ASP A 7 3.98 10.60 8.21
CA ASP A 7 5.26 11.17 7.78
C ASP A 7 6.34 10.08 7.66
N SER A 8 7.17 10.18 6.62
CA SER A 8 8.21 9.18 6.36
C SER A 8 9.31 9.23 7.41
N ILE A 9 9.60 8.09 8.06
CA ILE A 9 10.67 7.93 9.06
C ILE A 9 11.82 7.04 8.60
N ALA A 10 11.57 6.13 7.67
CA ALA A 10 12.60 5.28 7.09
C ALA A 10 12.16 4.74 5.73
N GLN A 11 13.13 4.54 4.84
CA GLN A 11 12.92 3.93 3.52
C GLN A 11 14.05 2.94 3.23
N GLY A 12 13.76 1.91 2.45
CA GLY A 12 14.77 0.96 1.97
C GLY A 12 15.79 1.64 1.06
N ASN A 13 17.05 1.30 1.21
CA ASN A 13 18.14 1.87 0.43
C ASN A 13 18.21 1.38 -1.02
N ALA A 14 17.42 0.34 -1.36
CA ALA A 14 17.29 -0.20 -2.72
C ALA A 14 16.07 0.34 -3.48
N ASP A 15 15.30 1.24 -2.88
CA ASP A 15 14.15 1.87 -3.51
C ASP A 15 14.56 3.00 -4.46
N ILE A 16 13.73 3.30 -5.45
CA ILE A 16 14.00 4.37 -6.41
C ILE A 16 13.66 5.75 -5.81
N ALA A 17 14.45 6.75 -6.18
CA ALA A 17 14.40 8.08 -5.56
C ALA A 17 13.04 8.77 -5.66
N VAL A 18 12.26 8.53 -6.73
CA VAL A 18 10.93 9.14 -6.92
C VAL A 18 9.95 8.77 -5.81
N HIS A 19 10.09 7.60 -5.19
CA HIS A 19 9.20 7.17 -4.10
C HIS A 19 9.49 7.89 -2.77
N VAL A 20 10.73 8.37 -2.56
CA VAL A 20 11.13 9.06 -1.31
C VAL A 20 10.20 10.23 -1.01
N GLY A 21 9.88 11.02 -2.03
CA GLY A 21 9.05 12.21 -1.88
C GLY A 21 7.54 11.97 -1.92
N THR A 22 7.07 10.74 -2.15
CA THR A 22 5.65 10.50 -2.43
C THR A 22 4.95 9.53 -1.47
N LEU A 23 5.70 8.64 -0.79
CA LEU A 23 5.12 7.59 0.05
C LEU A 23 4.29 8.14 1.21
N HIS A 24 4.68 9.27 1.80
CA HIS A 24 3.95 9.87 2.93
C HIS A 24 2.57 10.40 2.53
N TYR A 25 2.39 10.92 1.32
CA TYR A 25 1.09 11.45 0.88
C TYR A 25 0.02 10.35 0.82
N THR A 26 0.35 9.21 0.22
CA THR A 26 -0.59 8.08 0.15
C THR A 26 -0.89 7.48 1.51
N CYS A 27 0.10 7.47 2.43
CA CYS A 27 -0.12 7.05 3.81
C CYS A 27 -1.13 7.97 4.51
N LYS A 28 -0.93 9.29 4.41
CA LYS A 28 -1.85 10.28 4.96
C LYS A 28 -3.26 10.18 4.39
N ASP A 29 -3.38 9.87 3.09
CA ASP A 29 -4.69 9.70 2.46
C ASP A 29 -5.42 8.47 2.99
N VAL A 30 -4.71 7.34 3.17
CA VAL A 30 -5.27 6.14 3.81
C VAL A 30 -5.66 6.41 5.26
N ILE A 31 -4.81 7.09 6.04
CA ILE A 31 -5.13 7.46 7.43
C ILE A 31 -6.40 8.29 7.48
N ARG A 32 -6.50 9.34 6.67
CA ARG A 32 -7.68 10.21 6.61
C ARG A 32 -8.94 9.46 6.21
N PHE A 33 -8.84 8.58 5.20
CA PHE A 33 -10.00 7.86 4.67
C PHE A 33 -10.57 6.84 5.66
N PHE A 34 -9.70 6.20 6.45
CA PHE A 34 -10.08 5.18 7.44
C PHE A 34 -9.96 5.67 8.89
N GLU A 35 -10.01 6.98 9.11
CA GLU A 35 -9.94 7.55 10.45
C GLU A 35 -11.01 6.93 11.39
N GLY A 36 -10.54 6.41 12.53
CA GLY A 36 -11.41 5.74 13.51
C GLY A 36 -11.90 4.34 13.13
N ASP A 37 -11.53 3.81 11.94
CA ASP A 37 -11.95 2.47 11.45
C ASP A 37 -10.78 1.54 11.14
N MET A 38 -9.58 1.87 11.62
CA MET A 38 -8.40 1.01 11.47
C MET A 38 -8.30 0.04 12.64
N LYS A 39 -7.88 -1.21 12.35
CA LYS A 39 -7.66 -2.23 13.37
C LYS A 39 -6.42 -3.10 13.09
N PRO A 40 -5.89 -3.81 14.09
CA PRO A 40 -4.78 -4.73 13.89
C PRO A 40 -5.07 -5.75 12.80
N GLY A 41 -4.09 -5.99 11.93
CA GLY A 41 -4.20 -6.92 10.81
C GLY A 41 -4.80 -6.36 9.53
N ASP A 42 -5.25 -5.10 9.52
CA ASP A 42 -5.68 -4.44 8.28
C ASP A 42 -4.51 -4.22 7.32
N VAL A 43 -4.79 -4.28 6.02
CA VAL A 43 -3.90 -3.81 4.95
C VAL A 43 -4.73 -3.09 3.90
N TYR A 44 -4.27 -1.92 3.54
CA TYR A 44 -4.93 -1.04 2.58
C TYR A 44 -4.14 -0.97 1.28
N ALA A 45 -4.83 -0.83 0.16
CA ALA A 45 -4.22 -0.59 -1.15
C ALA A 45 -4.61 0.79 -1.68
N ILE A 46 -3.67 1.42 -2.40
CA ILE A 46 -3.86 2.69 -3.11
C ILE A 46 -2.83 2.81 -4.23
N ASN A 47 -3.25 3.36 -5.39
CA ASN A 47 -2.33 3.77 -6.46
C ASN A 47 -2.63 5.17 -7.01
N ASP A 48 -3.56 5.90 -6.40
CA ASP A 48 -4.09 7.15 -6.92
C ASP A 48 -3.01 8.25 -7.04
N PRO A 49 -2.63 8.69 -8.25
CA PRO A 49 -1.66 9.78 -8.42
C PRO A 49 -2.15 11.12 -7.84
N TYR A 50 -3.45 11.33 -7.77
CA TYR A 50 -4.03 12.56 -7.21
C TYR A 50 -4.05 12.58 -5.67
N ALA A 51 -3.81 11.42 -5.06
CA ALA A 51 -3.60 11.28 -3.61
C ALA A 51 -2.11 11.14 -3.23
N GLY A 52 -1.21 11.55 -4.12
CA GLY A 52 0.24 11.48 -3.92
C GLY A 52 0.89 10.18 -4.41
N GLY A 53 0.19 9.38 -5.20
CA GLY A 53 0.79 8.30 -5.99
C GLY A 53 1.72 8.84 -7.08
N THR A 54 2.46 7.95 -7.72
CA THR A 54 3.35 8.30 -8.85
C THR A 54 2.63 8.10 -10.19
N HIS A 55 2.27 6.87 -10.51
CA HIS A 55 1.46 6.46 -11.65
C HIS A 55 0.69 5.19 -11.28
N PHE A 56 -0.35 4.83 -12.05
CA PHE A 56 -1.24 3.73 -11.66
C PHE A 56 -0.58 2.37 -11.46
N PRO A 57 0.48 1.96 -12.20
CA PRO A 57 1.18 0.71 -11.94
C PRO A 57 1.87 0.64 -10.56
N ASP A 58 2.22 1.77 -9.93
CA ASP A 58 2.82 1.81 -8.60
C ASP A 58 1.74 1.64 -7.51
N VAL A 59 1.38 0.41 -7.25
CA VAL A 59 0.39 0.08 -6.20
C VAL A 59 1.07 -0.05 -4.84
N ARG A 60 0.56 0.69 -3.88
CA ARG A 60 1.07 0.71 -2.50
C ARG A 60 0.17 -0.08 -1.58
N LEU A 61 0.77 -1.00 -0.84
CA LEU A 61 0.10 -1.64 0.29
C LEU A 61 0.60 -1.03 1.59
N ILE A 62 -0.34 -0.65 2.44
CA ILE A 62 -0.11 0.09 3.69
C ILE A 62 -0.74 -0.69 4.84
N ARG A 63 0.08 -1.03 5.84
CA ARG A 63 -0.31 -1.75 7.04
C ARG A 63 -0.11 -0.86 8.27
N PRO A 64 -1.14 -0.55 9.05
CA PRO A 64 -0.97 0.04 10.38
C PRO A 64 -0.34 -0.98 11.34
N ILE A 65 0.61 -0.52 12.14
CA ILE A 65 1.28 -1.31 13.18
C ILE A 65 0.73 -0.85 14.52
N PHE A 66 0.09 -1.76 15.25
CA PHE A 66 -0.54 -1.49 16.53
C PHE A 66 0.29 -1.99 17.71
N VAL A 67 0.28 -1.21 18.78
CA VAL A 67 0.63 -1.65 20.14
C VAL A 67 -0.58 -1.36 21.00
N ASP A 68 -1.07 -2.39 21.69
CA ASP A 68 -2.38 -2.37 22.35
C ASP A 68 -3.48 -1.97 21.34
N ASP A 69 -4.25 -0.94 21.61
CA ASP A 69 -5.35 -0.49 20.74
C ASP A 69 -5.00 0.74 19.89
N ALA A 70 -3.73 1.15 19.84
CA ALA A 70 -3.29 2.35 19.14
C ALA A 70 -2.30 2.04 18.01
N PRO A 71 -2.46 2.62 16.81
CA PRO A 71 -1.43 2.55 15.78
C PRO A 71 -0.21 3.37 16.20
N ILE A 72 0.99 2.79 16.07
CA ILE A 72 2.26 3.44 16.40
C ILE A 72 3.07 3.83 15.16
N ALA A 73 2.81 3.19 14.04
CA ALA A 73 3.52 3.41 12.77
C ALA A 73 2.74 2.76 11.62
N PHE A 74 3.20 3.02 10.38
CA PHE A 74 2.69 2.37 9.18
C PHE A 74 3.84 1.77 8.37
N ALA A 75 3.70 0.47 8.01
CA ALA A 75 4.56 -0.18 7.04
C ALA A 75 3.99 0.00 5.64
N GLN A 76 4.83 0.34 4.66
CA GLN A 76 4.43 0.41 3.25
C GLN A 76 5.32 -0.48 2.39
N SER A 77 4.70 -1.12 1.40
CA SER A 77 5.36 -1.77 0.27
C SER A 77 4.82 -1.14 -1.01
N ASN A 78 5.72 -0.64 -1.87
CA ASN A 78 5.36 -0.20 -3.21
C ASN A 78 5.71 -1.30 -4.20
N GLY A 79 4.76 -1.70 -5.04
CA GLY A 79 4.95 -2.67 -6.10
C GLY A 79 4.57 -2.06 -7.44
N HIS A 80 5.48 -2.14 -8.43
CA HIS A 80 5.15 -1.80 -9.80
C HIS A 80 4.50 -3.01 -10.46
N TRP A 81 3.17 -3.01 -10.55
CA TRP A 81 2.43 -4.10 -11.16
C TRP A 81 2.60 -4.11 -12.68
N SER A 82 2.69 -5.29 -13.25
CA SER A 82 2.96 -5.47 -14.68
C SER A 82 1.84 -4.96 -15.59
N ASP A 83 0.61 -4.92 -15.09
CA ASP A 83 -0.57 -4.41 -15.80
C ASP A 83 -1.64 -3.99 -14.79
N VAL A 84 -2.19 -2.82 -14.96
CA VAL A 84 -3.32 -2.29 -14.16
C VAL A 84 -4.50 -1.90 -15.06
N GLY A 85 -4.60 -2.52 -16.24
CA GLY A 85 -5.65 -2.24 -17.22
C GLY A 85 -5.30 -1.08 -18.15
N GLY A 86 -6.29 -0.28 -18.50
CA GLY A 86 -6.12 0.83 -19.43
C GLY A 86 -6.11 0.42 -20.91
N SER A 87 -5.73 1.35 -21.78
CA SER A 87 -5.88 1.22 -23.23
C SER A 87 -4.85 0.30 -23.90
N VAL A 88 -3.70 0.09 -23.27
CA VAL A 88 -2.60 -0.71 -23.84
C VAL A 88 -2.10 -1.74 -22.83
N PRO A 89 -1.56 -2.89 -23.30
CA PRO A 89 -0.88 -3.85 -22.42
C PRO A 89 0.29 -3.19 -21.67
N GLY A 90 0.44 -3.54 -20.38
CA GLY A 90 1.47 -2.97 -19.52
C GLY A 90 1.11 -1.56 -19.00
N SER A 91 -0.08 -1.05 -19.33
CA SER A 91 -0.65 0.20 -18.76
C SER A 91 0.23 1.45 -18.93
N PHE A 92 1.09 1.47 -19.96
CA PHE A 92 1.98 2.61 -20.24
C PHE A 92 1.63 3.23 -21.60
N ASP A 93 0.54 4.01 -21.63
CA ASP A 93 0.05 4.68 -22.84
C ASP A 93 0.58 6.13 -22.90
N VAL A 94 1.69 6.35 -23.63
CA VAL A 94 2.28 7.69 -23.84
C VAL A 94 1.38 8.65 -24.59
N ALA A 95 0.31 8.16 -25.23
CA ALA A 95 -0.68 8.96 -25.94
C ALA A 95 -1.95 9.20 -25.14
N ALA A 96 -1.99 8.78 -23.87
CA ALA A 96 -3.14 8.99 -22.99
C ALA A 96 -3.41 10.49 -22.82
N LYS A 97 -4.69 10.87 -22.95
CA LYS A 97 -5.17 12.24 -22.72
C LYS A 97 -6.14 12.33 -21.56
N GLU A 98 -6.43 11.19 -20.95
CA GLU A 98 -7.30 11.06 -19.79
C GLU A 98 -6.84 9.86 -18.93
N MET A 99 -7.01 9.96 -17.63
CA MET A 99 -6.51 8.96 -16.68
C MET A 99 -7.12 7.57 -16.85
N PHE A 100 -8.36 7.45 -17.36
CA PHE A 100 -9.03 6.17 -17.58
C PHE A 100 -8.36 5.29 -18.64
N ARG A 101 -7.52 5.89 -19.48
CA ARG A 101 -6.70 5.14 -20.45
C ARG A 101 -5.44 4.54 -19.84
N GLU A 102 -5.03 4.98 -18.65
CA GLU A 102 -3.80 4.56 -17.98
C GLU A 102 -3.99 3.37 -17.05
N GLY A 103 -5.23 3.03 -16.68
CA GLY A 103 -5.52 1.86 -15.85
C GLY A 103 -6.57 2.09 -14.79
N ILE A 104 -6.71 1.10 -13.90
CA ILE A 104 -7.62 1.19 -12.77
C ILE A 104 -7.04 2.13 -11.71
N ARG A 105 -7.84 3.13 -11.32
CA ARG A 105 -7.55 3.98 -10.18
C ARG A 105 -8.06 3.31 -8.90
N ILE A 106 -7.15 2.96 -8.02
CA ILE A 106 -7.43 2.39 -6.70
C ILE A 106 -7.32 3.53 -5.68
N THR A 107 -8.46 4.08 -5.28
CA THR A 107 -8.54 4.95 -4.09
C THR A 107 -8.34 4.09 -2.83
N PRO A 108 -8.18 4.67 -1.62
CA PRO A 108 -7.96 3.84 -0.43
C PRO A 108 -9.01 2.73 -0.28
N VAL A 109 -8.58 1.47 -0.36
CA VAL A 109 -9.43 0.30 -0.15
C VAL A 109 -8.79 -0.67 0.85
N ARG A 110 -9.62 -1.32 1.68
CA ARG A 110 -9.15 -2.35 2.61
C ARG A 110 -9.06 -3.69 1.88
N LEU A 111 -7.83 -4.22 1.70
CA LEU A 111 -7.57 -5.54 1.11
C LEU A 111 -7.51 -6.67 2.15
N TRP A 112 -7.05 -6.39 3.37
CA TRP A 112 -7.19 -7.27 4.52
C TRP A 112 -7.99 -6.55 5.59
N ASP A 113 -8.94 -7.24 6.16
CA ASP A 113 -9.84 -6.78 7.21
C ASP A 113 -9.58 -7.61 8.47
N GLY A 114 -8.83 -7.04 9.42
CA GLY A 114 -8.44 -7.73 10.65
C GLY A 114 -7.69 -9.04 10.36
N GLY A 115 -6.79 -9.05 9.39
CA GLY A 115 -6.03 -10.22 8.96
C GLY A 115 -6.75 -11.13 7.94
N THR A 116 -8.01 -10.88 7.64
CA THR A 116 -8.78 -11.67 6.66
C THR A 116 -8.69 -11.05 5.26
N PHE A 117 -8.20 -11.81 4.28
CA PHE A 117 -8.08 -11.35 2.90
C PHE A 117 -9.45 -11.11 2.26
N ARG A 118 -9.69 -9.90 1.78
CA ARG A 118 -10.92 -9.48 1.09
C ARG A 118 -10.88 -9.92 -0.38
N ARG A 119 -11.25 -11.18 -0.59
CA ARG A 119 -11.27 -11.80 -1.93
C ARG A 119 -12.15 -11.05 -2.92
N ASP A 120 -13.26 -10.50 -2.47
CA ASP A 120 -14.19 -9.70 -3.27
C ASP A 120 -13.51 -8.44 -3.83
N VAL A 121 -12.82 -7.67 -3.00
CA VAL A 121 -12.08 -6.46 -3.40
C VAL A 121 -10.90 -6.82 -4.30
N ALA A 122 -10.10 -7.82 -3.92
CA ALA A 122 -8.94 -8.25 -4.69
C ALA A 122 -9.32 -8.75 -6.09
N HIS A 123 -10.37 -9.56 -6.21
CA HIS A 123 -10.87 -10.03 -7.49
C HIS A 123 -11.47 -8.92 -8.35
N LEU A 124 -12.17 -7.96 -7.75
CA LEU A 124 -12.65 -6.78 -8.47
C LEU A 124 -11.49 -6.01 -9.11
N ILE A 125 -10.42 -5.77 -8.37
CA ILE A 125 -9.22 -5.08 -8.90
C ILE A 125 -8.56 -5.94 -9.99
N ALA A 126 -8.27 -7.20 -9.71
CA ALA A 126 -7.57 -8.10 -10.62
C ALA A 126 -8.33 -8.32 -11.94
N ALA A 127 -9.66 -8.36 -11.91
CA ALA A 127 -10.50 -8.50 -13.10
C ALA A 127 -10.38 -7.32 -14.09
N ASN A 128 -9.87 -6.19 -13.65
CA ASN A 128 -9.60 -5.02 -14.49
C ASN A 128 -8.17 -5.01 -15.07
N THR A 129 -7.40 -6.06 -14.88
CA THR A 129 -6.02 -6.23 -15.37
C THR A 129 -5.94 -7.37 -16.38
N ARG A 130 -4.86 -7.44 -17.16
CA ARG A 130 -4.68 -8.51 -18.17
C ARG A 130 -4.07 -9.79 -17.61
N ASP A 131 -3.50 -9.72 -16.41
CA ASP A 131 -2.92 -10.89 -15.70
C ASP A 131 -3.43 -10.95 -14.24
N PRO A 132 -4.69 -11.32 -14.04
CA PRO A 132 -5.30 -11.36 -12.70
C PRO A 132 -4.56 -12.24 -11.69
N ALA A 133 -3.93 -13.34 -12.16
CA ALA A 133 -3.25 -14.28 -11.29
C ALA A 133 -1.97 -13.67 -10.69
N SER A 134 -1.16 -13.02 -11.53
CA SER A 134 0.05 -12.33 -11.07
C SER A 134 -0.29 -11.18 -10.13
N ILE A 135 -1.33 -10.41 -10.42
CA ILE A 135 -1.76 -9.30 -9.57
C ILE A 135 -2.20 -9.77 -8.18
N ILE A 136 -2.92 -10.88 -8.08
CA ILE A 136 -3.24 -11.49 -6.76
C ILE A 136 -1.97 -11.93 -6.04
N GLY A 137 -0.99 -12.50 -6.76
CA GLY A 137 0.31 -12.88 -6.21
C GLY A 137 1.09 -11.67 -5.69
N ASP A 138 1.10 -10.57 -6.44
CA ASP A 138 1.75 -9.32 -6.05
C ASP A 138 1.11 -8.72 -4.79
N MET A 139 -0.22 -8.68 -4.71
CA MET A 139 -0.93 -8.27 -3.48
C MET A 139 -0.49 -9.07 -2.26
N GLN A 140 -0.41 -10.40 -2.38
CA GLN A 140 0.00 -11.28 -1.29
C GLN A 140 1.47 -11.04 -0.89
N SER A 141 2.36 -10.95 -1.87
CA SER A 141 3.81 -10.73 -1.65
C SER A 141 4.07 -9.38 -0.96
N GLN A 142 3.40 -8.31 -1.41
CA GLN A 142 3.50 -6.99 -0.80
C GLN A 142 2.94 -6.97 0.63
N ALA A 143 1.79 -7.65 0.87
CA ALA A 143 1.22 -7.76 2.21
C ALA A 143 2.17 -8.49 3.17
N GLU A 144 2.84 -9.56 2.70
CA GLU A 144 3.85 -10.27 3.48
C GLU A 144 5.07 -9.39 3.79
N ALA A 145 5.53 -8.57 2.83
CA ALA A 145 6.61 -7.61 3.08
C ALA A 145 6.24 -6.61 4.20
N THR A 146 5.00 -6.09 4.20
CA THR A 146 4.53 -5.22 5.29
C THR A 146 4.41 -5.95 6.63
N ARG A 147 4.06 -7.26 6.62
CA ARG A 147 3.99 -8.10 7.82
C ARG A 147 5.39 -8.33 8.44
N VAL A 148 6.40 -8.51 7.59
CA VAL A 148 7.80 -8.60 8.07
C VAL A 148 8.20 -7.29 8.76
N ALA A 149 7.89 -6.15 8.16
CA ALA A 149 8.19 -4.84 8.77
C ALA A 149 7.46 -4.64 10.10
N GLU A 150 6.18 -4.99 10.18
CA GLU A 150 5.39 -4.98 11.43
C GLU A 150 6.06 -5.79 12.53
N ARG A 151 6.40 -7.04 12.25
CA ARG A 151 7.08 -7.93 13.21
C ARG A 151 8.38 -7.34 13.75
N GLU A 152 9.22 -6.79 12.87
CA GLU A 152 10.52 -6.23 13.27
C GLU A 152 10.36 -4.94 14.10
N ILE A 153 9.38 -4.09 13.77
CA ILE A 153 9.08 -2.89 14.57
C ILE A 153 8.57 -3.29 15.97
N LEU A 154 7.63 -4.23 16.04
CA LEU A 154 7.13 -4.71 17.34
C LEU A 154 8.24 -5.32 18.20
N ARG A 155 9.20 -6.05 17.59
CA ARG A 155 10.38 -6.56 18.28
C ARG A 155 11.26 -5.44 18.85
N LEU A 156 11.47 -4.36 18.10
CA LEU A 156 12.24 -3.20 18.56
C LEU A 156 11.53 -2.49 19.72
N VAL A 157 10.25 -2.27 19.63
CA VAL A 157 9.45 -1.63 20.70
C VAL A 157 9.48 -2.47 21.97
N GLY A 158 9.28 -3.80 21.88
CA GLY A 158 9.35 -4.70 23.02
C GLY A 158 10.74 -4.71 23.70
N ASN A 159 11.83 -4.66 22.92
CA ASN A 159 13.18 -4.58 23.45
C ASN A 159 13.47 -3.23 24.12
N THR A 160 12.83 -2.15 23.68
CA THR A 160 13.04 -0.81 24.27
C THR A 160 12.30 -0.67 25.59
N ALA A 161 11.09 -1.24 25.68
CA ALA A 161 10.31 -1.26 26.93
C ALA A 161 10.94 -2.11 28.05
N SER A 162 11.90 -3.00 27.70
CA SER A 162 12.59 -3.91 28.65
C SER A 162 13.95 -3.35 29.14
N ARG A 163 14.34 -2.15 28.75
CA ARG A 163 15.57 -1.50 29.25
C ARG A 163 15.24 -0.65 30.47
N PRO A 164 15.90 -0.89 31.62
CA PRO A 164 15.71 -0.10 32.84
C PRO A 164 16.24 1.33 32.69
#